data_cb89eabf6e357cc11a998505dedd64cf
#
_entry.id   cb89eabf6e357cc11a998505dedd64cf
#
_cell.length_a   1.000
_cell.length_b   1.000
_cell.length_c   1.000
_cell.angle_alpha   90.00
_cell.angle_beta   90.00
_cell.angle_gamma   90.00
#
_symmetry.space_group_name_H-M   'P 1'
#
loop_
_entity.id
_entity.type
_entity.pdbx_description
1 polymer ?
#
loop_
_entity_poly.entity_id
_entity_poly.type
_entity_poly.pdbx_seq_one_letter_code
_entity_poly.pdbx_strand_id
1 'polypeptide(L)'
;MNEYGAFTEDNILSLHFLDGYDGKFYCVDYSTDDFRKAFRPWLFDQNALYYKYFTCLKKAVCADLGKYTPVRIGHLDLIKKYRLHFGFTKPLDEQNCRLIKEILLIMRKQGRQLDYNMSGFFKPQCREMYPSRFIQGMADVLGVPFIPGSDSHSVEDLERAWG
;
A
#
# COMPACT_ATOMS: atom_id res chain seq x y z
N MET A 1 -4.20 -2.65 -19.19
CA MET A 1 -5.47 -3.17 -18.60
C MET A 1 -6.46 -3.63 -19.67
N ASN A 2 -6.61 -2.92 -20.78
CA ASN A 2 -7.62 -3.27 -21.80
C ASN A 2 -7.38 -4.62 -22.50
N GLU A 3 -6.12 -5.06 -22.60
CA GLU A 3 -5.76 -6.31 -23.29
C GLU A 3 -6.10 -7.56 -22.47
N TYR A 4 -5.84 -7.56 -21.17
CA TYR A 4 -6.01 -8.74 -20.31
C TYR A 4 -7.18 -8.64 -19.34
N GLY A 5 -7.71 -7.46 -19.10
CA GLY A 5 -8.76 -7.23 -18.11
C GLY A 5 -10.09 -7.96 -18.43
N ALA A 6 -10.33 -8.28 -19.71
CA ALA A 6 -11.50 -9.05 -20.11
C ALA A 6 -11.49 -10.52 -19.62
N PHE A 7 -10.31 -11.00 -19.21
CA PHE A 7 -10.09 -12.39 -18.76
C PHE A 7 -9.99 -12.50 -17.23
N THR A 8 -10.22 -11.41 -16.51
CA THR A 8 -10.10 -11.36 -15.05
C THR A 8 -11.43 -10.93 -14.43
N GLU A 9 -11.84 -11.63 -13.37
CA GLU A 9 -13.06 -11.32 -12.60
C GLU A 9 -12.82 -10.22 -11.58
N ASP A 10 -11.59 -10.14 -11.04
CA ASP A 10 -11.17 -9.13 -10.08
C ASP A 10 -9.73 -8.66 -10.40
N ASN A 11 -9.50 -7.38 -10.20
CA ASN A 11 -8.20 -6.75 -10.42
C ASN A 11 -7.81 -5.91 -9.20
N ILE A 12 -6.53 -5.95 -8.84
CA ILE A 12 -5.97 -5.18 -7.72
C ILE A 12 -4.95 -4.19 -8.26
N LEU A 13 -5.11 -2.92 -7.90
CA LEU A 13 -4.09 -1.90 -8.12
C LEU A 13 -3.18 -1.83 -6.90
N SER A 14 -1.91 -2.16 -7.08
CA SER A 14 -0.90 -2.16 -6.02
C SER A 14 0.31 -1.32 -6.42
N LEU A 15 0.87 -0.58 -5.47
CA LEU A 15 2.07 0.23 -5.66
C LEU A 15 3.28 -0.49 -5.05
N HIS A 16 4.09 -1.14 -5.90
CA HIS A 16 5.32 -1.82 -5.51
C HIS A 16 6.59 -1.03 -5.85
N PHE A 17 6.53 -0.13 -6.83
CA PHE A 17 7.70 0.59 -7.32
C PHE A 17 7.61 2.08 -7.03
N LEU A 18 8.69 2.61 -6.48
CA LEU A 18 8.86 4.03 -6.18
C LEU A 18 10.22 4.50 -6.70
N ASP A 19 10.30 5.71 -7.20
CA ASP A 19 11.56 6.30 -7.63
C ASP A 19 12.49 6.54 -6.42
N GLY A 20 13.69 6.02 -6.51
CA GLY A 20 14.76 6.21 -5.52
C GLY A 20 15.43 7.58 -5.64
N TYR A 21 16.49 7.78 -4.85
CA TYR A 21 17.24 9.04 -4.85
C TYR A 21 17.98 9.33 -6.18
N ASP A 22 18.24 8.32 -6.98
CA ASP A 22 18.90 8.40 -8.29
C ASP A 22 17.90 8.48 -9.46
N GLY A 23 16.61 8.61 -9.16
CA GLY A 23 15.54 8.69 -10.15
C GLY A 23 15.17 7.36 -10.82
N LYS A 24 15.77 6.24 -10.41
CA LYS A 24 15.38 4.91 -10.88
C LYS A 24 14.26 4.34 -10.03
N PHE A 25 13.45 3.47 -10.61
CA PHE A 25 12.41 2.77 -9.87
C PHE A 25 12.96 1.57 -9.11
N TYR A 26 12.57 1.48 -7.83
CA TYR A 26 12.93 0.38 -6.94
C TYR A 26 11.69 -0.23 -6.31
N CYS A 27 11.71 -1.55 -6.12
CA CYS A 27 10.67 -2.25 -5.41
C CYS A 27 10.75 -1.94 -3.90
N VAL A 28 9.65 -1.46 -3.32
CA VAL A 28 9.61 -1.06 -1.90
C VAL A 28 9.57 -2.26 -0.94
N ASP A 29 9.36 -3.45 -1.47
CA ASP A 29 9.13 -4.65 -0.67
C ASP A 29 9.99 -5.87 -1.07
N TYR A 30 11.02 -5.68 -1.87
CA TYR A 30 11.91 -6.76 -2.30
C TYR A 30 12.86 -7.20 -1.18
N SER A 31 13.75 -6.31 -0.72
CA SER A 31 14.68 -6.58 0.38
C SER A 31 14.99 -5.32 1.20
N THR A 32 15.48 -5.49 2.44
CA THR A 32 15.95 -4.37 3.28
C THR A 32 17.16 -3.67 2.70
N ASP A 33 18.03 -4.40 2.00
CA ASP A 33 19.24 -3.82 1.40
C ASP A 33 18.91 -2.97 0.18
N ASP A 34 18.01 -3.45 -0.70
CA ASP A 34 17.53 -2.66 -1.82
C ASP A 34 16.76 -1.43 -1.36
N PHE A 35 15.91 -1.58 -0.34
CA PHE A 35 15.21 -0.47 0.27
C PHE A 35 16.17 0.58 0.84
N ARG A 36 17.18 0.15 1.60
CA ARG A 36 18.24 1.03 2.13
C ARG A 36 18.98 1.76 1.02
N LYS A 37 19.37 1.03 -0.03
CA LYS A 37 20.08 1.59 -1.19
C LYS A 37 19.21 2.63 -1.90
N ALA A 38 17.96 2.31 -2.18
CA ALA A 38 17.06 3.15 -2.96
C ALA A 38 16.61 4.42 -2.22
N PHE A 39 16.33 4.28 -0.91
CA PHE A 39 15.66 5.32 -0.13
C PHE A 39 16.55 5.94 0.95
N ARG A 40 17.88 5.78 0.81
CA ARG A 40 18.89 6.25 1.78
C ARG A 40 18.67 7.67 2.32
N PRO A 41 18.35 8.71 1.52
CA PRO A 41 18.15 10.07 2.04
C PRO A 41 16.95 10.20 2.98
N TRP A 42 15.95 9.33 2.84
CA TRP A 42 14.71 9.38 3.63
C TRP A 42 14.70 8.43 4.84
N LEU A 43 15.76 7.63 5.05
CA LEU A 43 15.79 6.69 6.18
C LEU A 43 15.80 7.39 7.55
N PHE A 44 16.17 8.66 7.61
CA PHE A 44 16.14 9.48 8.82
C PHE A 44 14.85 10.30 8.96
N ASP A 45 14.02 10.33 7.91
CA ASP A 45 12.75 11.03 7.89
C ASP A 45 11.65 10.13 7.32
N GLN A 46 11.07 9.32 8.21
CA GLN A 46 9.97 8.41 7.89
C GLN A 46 8.81 9.14 7.19
N ASN A 47 8.45 10.35 7.67
CA ASN A 47 7.30 11.05 7.14
C ASN A 47 7.54 11.57 5.72
N ALA A 48 8.75 12.02 5.39
CA ALA A 48 9.09 12.41 4.03
C ALA A 48 9.04 11.21 3.06
N LEU A 49 9.52 10.02 3.47
CA LEU A 49 9.41 8.82 2.66
C LEU A 49 7.96 8.40 2.43
N TYR A 50 7.14 8.41 3.48
CA TYR A 50 5.74 8.02 3.39
C TYR A 50 4.95 9.02 2.54
N TYR A 51 5.22 10.31 2.68
CA TYR A 51 4.62 11.34 1.84
C TYR A 51 4.93 11.14 0.35
N LYS A 52 6.17 10.80 0.03
CA LYS A 52 6.58 10.45 -1.34
C LYS A 52 5.78 9.25 -1.86
N TYR A 53 5.66 8.18 -1.07
CA TYR A 53 4.92 6.98 -1.41
C TYR A 53 3.42 7.28 -1.63
N PHE A 54 2.77 7.93 -0.67
CA PHE A 54 1.34 8.26 -0.79
C PHE A 54 1.05 9.25 -1.91
N THR A 55 1.98 10.14 -2.24
CA THR A 55 1.87 11.02 -3.41
C THR A 55 1.85 10.20 -4.71
N CYS A 56 2.72 9.20 -4.82
CA CYS A 56 2.73 8.29 -5.96
C CYS A 56 1.45 7.45 -6.02
N LEU A 57 1.02 6.90 -4.87
CA LEU A 57 -0.23 6.14 -4.78
C LEU A 57 -1.45 6.96 -5.18
N LYS A 58 -1.54 8.23 -4.76
CA LYS A 58 -2.62 9.14 -5.18
C LYS A 58 -2.67 9.28 -6.70
N LYS A 59 -1.50 9.45 -7.35
CA LYS A 59 -1.43 9.51 -8.82
C LYS A 59 -1.93 8.22 -9.45
N ALA A 60 -1.55 7.05 -8.92
CA ALA A 60 -1.99 5.75 -9.40
C ALA A 60 -3.51 5.56 -9.24
N VAL A 61 -4.06 5.97 -8.10
CA VAL A 61 -5.51 5.92 -7.84
C VAL A 61 -6.28 6.87 -8.77
N CYS A 62 -5.71 8.00 -9.16
CA CYS A 62 -6.33 8.96 -10.08
C CYS A 62 -6.15 8.61 -11.56
N ALA A 63 -5.25 7.68 -11.89
CA ALA A 63 -4.95 7.35 -13.27
C ALA A 63 -6.15 6.72 -14.00
N ASP A 64 -6.35 7.10 -15.24
CA ASP A 64 -7.27 6.41 -16.14
C ASP A 64 -6.58 5.15 -16.67
N LEU A 65 -7.01 3.99 -16.16
CA LEU A 65 -6.50 2.69 -16.57
C LEU A 65 -7.44 1.98 -17.58
N GLY A 66 -8.42 2.70 -18.11
CA GLY A 66 -9.36 2.22 -19.11
C GLY A 66 -10.51 1.40 -18.52
N LYS A 67 -11.20 0.64 -19.39
CA LYS A 67 -12.45 -0.08 -19.08
C LYS A 67 -12.34 -1.05 -17.89
N TYR A 68 -11.17 -1.67 -17.72
CA TYR A 68 -10.93 -2.66 -16.67
C TYR A 68 -10.11 -2.08 -15.50
N THR A 69 -10.32 -0.82 -15.18
CA THR A 69 -9.70 -0.16 -14.02
C THR A 69 -9.99 -0.95 -12.73
N PRO A 70 -8.95 -1.33 -11.97
CA PRO A 70 -9.14 -2.08 -10.73
C PRO A 70 -10.03 -1.35 -9.74
N VAL A 71 -10.97 -2.07 -9.17
CA VAL A 71 -11.84 -1.56 -8.09
C VAL A 71 -11.14 -1.65 -6.74
N ARG A 72 -10.32 -2.68 -6.54
CA ARG A 72 -9.61 -2.93 -5.30
C ARG A 72 -8.21 -2.30 -5.30
N ILE A 73 -7.86 -1.61 -4.21
CA ILE A 73 -6.52 -1.07 -3.95
C ILE A 73 -5.83 -1.98 -2.96
N GLY A 74 -4.74 -2.64 -3.40
CA GLY A 74 -3.98 -3.58 -2.59
C GLY A 74 -3.09 -2.89 -1.57
N HIS A 75 -2.87 -3.53 -0.41
CA HIS A 75 -1.93 -3.16 0.67
C HIS A 75 -1.50 -1.68 0.65
N LEU A 76 -2.47 -0.78 0.85
CA LEU A 76 -2.38 0.68 0.60
C LEU A 76 -1.11 1.33 1.17
N ASP A 77 -0.59 0.84 2.29
CA ASP A 77 0.60 1.36 2.98
C ASP A 77 1.77 0.36 3.01
N LEU A 78 2.01 -0.35 1.91
CA LEU A 78 3.09 -1.35 1.76
C LEU A 78 4.49 -0.78 2.10
N ILE A 79 4.69 0.51 1.94
CA ILE A 79 5.95 1.21 2.28
C ILE A 79 6.43 0.92 3.72
N LYS A 80 5.54 0.53 4.62
CA LYS A 80 5.85 0.19 6.01
C LYS A 80 6.37 -1.24 6.20
N LYS A 81 6.50 -2.05 5.15
CA LYS A 81 6.93 -3.47 5.26
C LYS A 81 8.17 -3.66 6.13
N TYR A 82 9.12 -2.75 6.05
CA TYR A 82 10.37 -2.80 6.82
C TYR A 82 10.40 -1.82 8.00
N ARG A 83 9.23 -1.43 8.52
CA ARG A 83 9.10 -0.40 9.57
C ARG A 83 9.91 -0.69 10.83
N LEU A 84 9.93 -1.93 11.27
CA LEU A 84 10.69 -2.35 12.47
C LEU A 84 12.19 -2.38 12.22
N HIS A 85 12.62 -2.78 11.02
CA HIS A 85 14.03 -2.81 10.65
C HIS A 85 14.66 -1.41 10.60
N PHE A 86 13.92 -0.42 10.10
CA PHE A 86 14.41 0.96 9.97
C PHE A 86 13.95 1.88 11.13
N GLY A 87 13.26 1.35 12.12
CA GLY A 87 12.77 2.15 13.25
C GLY A 87 11.67 3.14 12.89
N PHE A 88 10.89 2.87 11.84
CA PHE A 88 9.74 3.68 11.41
C PHE A 88 8.53 3.42 12.30
N THR A 89 8.60 3.91 13.53
CA THR A 89 7.57 3.67 14.57
C THR A 89 6.85 4.94 15.01
N LYS A 90 7.24 6.10 14.48
CA LYS A 90 6.59 7.37 14.79
C LYS A 90 5.19 7.43 14.15
N PRO A 91 4.24 8.12 14.78
CA PRO A 91 2.97 8.44 14.14
C PRO A 91 3.20 9.19 12.81
N LEU A 92 2.25 9.02 11.90
CA LEU A 92 2.19 9.84 10.69
C LEU A 92 1.94 11.30 11.06
N ASP A 93 2.63 12.20 10.38
CA ASP A 93 2.40 13.63 10.54
C ASP A 93 1.08 14.08 9.90
N GLU A 94 0.70 15.30 10.16
CA GLU A 94 -0.55 15.88 9.66
C GLU A 94 -0.61 15.91 8.14
N GLN A 95 0.53 16.10 7.46
CA GLN A 95 0.61 16.14 6.02
C GLN A 95 0.29 14.78 5.40
N ASN A 96 0.88 13.70 5.94
CA ASN A 96 0.56 12.34 5.53
C ASN A 96 -0.89 11.99 5.84
N CYS A 97 -1.39 12.35 7.02
CA CYS A 97 -2.79 12.11 7.39
C CYS A 97 -3.77 12.78 6.43
N ARG A 98 -3.52 14.03 6.03
CA ARG A 98 -4.32 14.74 5.03
C ARG A 98 -4.27 14.06 3.67
N LEU A 99 -3.09 13.67 3.21
CA LEU A 99 -2.92 13.00 1.92
C LEU A 99 -3.63 11.65 1.86
N ILE A 100 -3.53 10.84 2.92
CA ILE A 100 -4.26 9.57 3.03
C ILE A 100 -5.78 9.81 3.01
N LYS A 101 -6.26 10.80 3.76
CA LYS A 101 -7.69 11.18 3.74
C LYS A 101 -8.16 11.55 2.34
N GLU A 102 -7.37 12.31 1.60
CA GLU A 102 -7.69 12.68 0.21
C GLU A 102 -7.76 11.44 -0.69
N ILE A 103 -6.80 10.49 -0.56
CA ILE A 103 -6.81 9.23 -1.30
C ILE A 103 -8.09 8.46 -1.02
N LEU A 104 -8.46 8.30 0.25
CA LEU A 104 -9.67 7.58 0.66
C LEU A 104 -10.94 8.24 0.14
N LEU A 105 -11.03 9.57 0.15
CA LEU A 105 -12.16 10.30 -0.41
C LEU A 105 -12.27 10.11 -1.94
N ILE A 106 -11.14 10.09 -2.65
CA ILE A 106 -11.11 9.78 -4.08
C ILE A 106 -11.58 8.35 -4.32
N MET A 107 -11.09 7.39 -3.56
CA MET A 107 -11.48 5.98 -3.63
C MET A 107 -12.98 5.82 -3.41
N ARG A 108 -13.55 6.44 -2.37
CA ARG A 108 -14.99 6.44 -2.11
C ARG A 108 -15.78 7.00 -3.29
N LYS A 109 -15.36 8.16 -3.83
CA LYS A 109 -16.03 8.77 -5.00
C LYS A 109 -16.02 7.89 -6.23
N GLN A 110 -14.96 7.09 -6.40
CA GLN A 110 -14.78 6.15 -7.51
C GLN A 110 -15.41 4.77 -7.25
N GLY A 111 -16.04 4.53 -6.09
CA GLY A 111 -16.57 3.23 -5.70
C GLY A 111 -15.50 2.16 -5.49
N ARG A 112 -14.27 2.56 -5.18
CA ARG A 112 -13.15 1.63 -4.93
C ARG A 112 -13.16 1.09 -3.52
N GLN A 113 -12.50 -0.05 -3.34
CA GLN A 113 -12.42 -0.82 -2.11
C GLN A 113 -10.97 -0.96 -1.67
N LEU A 114 -10.76 -1.14 -0.37
CA LEU A 114 -9.46 -1.44 0.21
C LEU A 114 -9.28 -2.95 0.36
N ASP A 115 -8.09 -3.43 0.02
CA ASP A 115 -7.64 -4.77 0.37
C ASP A 115 -7.35 -4.82 1.87
N TYR A 116 -8.12 -5.64 2.62
CA TYR A 116 -7.84 -5.94 4.02
C TYR A 116 -6.84 -7.10 4.07
N ASN A 117 -5.56 -6.77 4.13
CA ASN A 117 -4.46 -7.67 3.85
C ASN A 117 -3.71 -8.03 5.13
N MET A 118 -3.74 -9.30 5.50
CA MET A 118 -3.09 -9.80 6.72
C MET A 118 -1.61 -10.15 6.54
N SER A 119 -1.08 -10.18 5.32
CA SER A 119 0.29 -10.66 5.06
C SER A 119 1.35 -9.92 5.88
N GLY A 120 1.21 -8.61 6.05
CA GLY A 120 2.15 -7.79 6.83
C GLY A 120 2.21 -8.16 8.31
N PHE A 121 1.12 -8.67 8.89
CA PHE A 121 1.09 -9.12 10.28
C PHE A 121 2.05 -10.28 10.53
N PHE A 122 2.17 -11.18 9.58
CA PHE A 122 3.05 -12.35 9.65
C PHE A 122 4.50 -12.05 9.26
N LYS A 123 4.79 -10.87 8.67
CA LYS A 123 6.16 -10.49 8.33
C LYS A 123 6.89 -9.94 9.57
N PRO A 124 8.03 -10.53 10.00
CA PRO A 124 8.70 -10.15 11.25
C PRO A 124 9.17 -8.70 11.28
N GLN A 125 9.38 -8.08 10.14
CA GLN A 125 9.83 -6.70 10.00
C GLN A 125 8.70 -5.68 9.91
N CYS A 126 7.43 -6.13 9.76
CA CYS A 126 6.23 -5.30 9.72
C CYS A 126 5.37 -5.45 10.97
N ARG A 127 4.87 -6.66 11.24
CA ARG A 127 3.97 -7.05 12.34
C ARG A 127 2.72 -6.18 12.41
N GLU A 128 2.21 -5.78 11.28
CA GLU A 128 0.99 -4.99 11.15
C GLU A 128 0.30 -5.29 9.82
N MET A 129 -1.01 -5.32 9.82
CA MET A 129 -1.82 -5.53 8.60
C MET A 129 -1.69 -4.34 7.63
N TYR A 130 -2.04 -4.58 6.37
CA TYR A 130 -2.22 -3.54 5.38
C TYR A 130 -3.73 -3.36 5.08
N PRO A 131 -4.23 -2.13 5.11
CA PRO A 131 -3.59 -0.95 5.68
C PRO A 131 -3.50 -1.03 7.21
N SER A 132 -2.68 -0.15 7.81
CA SER A 132 -2.57 -0.01 9.26
C SER A 132 -3.91 0.27 9.92
N ARG A 133 -4.06 -0.09 11.20
CA ARG A 133 -5.29 0.17 11.97
C ARG A 133 -5.71 1.64 11.94
N PHE A 134 -4.75 2.55 11.93
CA PHE A 134 -5.03 3.98 11.80
C PHE A 134 -5.74 4.31 10.48
N ILE A 135 -5.25 3.78 9.36
CA ILE A 135 -5.86 3.99 8.04
C ILE A 135 -7.20 3.26 7.94
N GLN A 136 -7.31 2.06 8.52
CA GLN A 136 -8.58 1.32 8.59
C GLN A 136 -9.66 2.17 9.28
N GLY A 137 -9.38 2.71 10.47
CA GLY A 137 -10.33 3.56 11.19
C GLY A 137 -10.73 4.82 10.40
N MET A 138 -9.79 5.41 9.66
CA MET A 138 -10.11 6.55 8.77
C MET A 138 -11.00 6.12 7.59
N ALA A 139 -10.74 4.95 7.00
CA ALA A 139 -11.53 4.40 5.90
C ALA A 139 -12.95 4.05 6.34
N ASP A 140 -13.12 3.47 7.53
CA ASP A 140 -14.43 3.18 8.13
C ASP A 140 -15.25 4.45 8.29
N VAL A 141 -14.68 5.49 8.90
CA VAL A 141 -15.34 6.79 9.09
C VAL A 141 -15.74 7.42 7.74
N LEU A 142 -14.93 7.24 6.71
CA LEU A 142 -15.18 7.77 5.38
C LEU A 142 -16.08 6.88 4.52
N GLY A 143 -16.44 5.68 4.99
CA GLY A 143 -17.28 4.72 4.28
C GLY A 143 -16.61 4.12 3.04
N VAL A 144 -15.31 3.84 3.10
CA VAL A 144 -14.57 3.08 2.09
C VAL A 144 -14.63 1.60 2.47
N PRO A 145 -15.24 0.73 1.67
CA PRO A 145 -15.40 -0.68 2.01
C PRO A 145 -14.09 -1.46 1.93
N PHE A 146 -14.01 -2.55 2.71
CA PHE A 146 -12.89 -3.48 2.71
C PHE A 146 -13.27 -4.80 2.05
N ILE A 147 -12.30 -5.40 1.36
CA ILE A 147 -12.37 -6.79 0.89
C ILE A 147 -11.20 -7.55 1.53
N PRO A 148 -11.47 -8.70 2.17
CA PRO A 148 -10.40 -9.55 2.68
C PRO A 148 -9.45 -10.02 1.59
N GLY A 149 -8.15 -9.94 1.85
CA GLY A 149 -7.08 -10.43 0.98
C GLY A 149 -5.98 -11.11 1.79
N SER A 150 -5.53 -12.27 1.37
CA SER A 150 -4.44 -12.99 2.03
C SER A 150 -3.06 -12.53 1.55
N ASP A 151 -2.96 -12.11 0.29
CA ASP A 151 -1.67 -11.86 -0.39
C ASP A 151 -0.70 -13.03 -0.23
N SER A 152 -1.27 -14.26 -0.26
CA SER A 152 -0.55 -15.49 -0.03
C SER A 152 0.26 -15.87 -1.26
N HIS A 153 1.51 -16.30 -1.03
CA HIS A 153 2.43 -16.77 -2.05
C HIS A 153 2.76 -18.27 -1.88
N SER A 154 2.17 -18.89 -0.86
CA SER A 154 2.28 -20.34 -0.59
C SER A 154 0.99 -20.85 0.05
N VAL A 155 0.84 -22.18 0.12
CA VAL A 155 -0.31 -22.82 0.80
C VAL A 155 -0.28 -22.49 2.29
N GLU A 156 0.90 -22.51 2.92
CA GLU A 156 1.08 -22.20 4.34
C GLU A 156 0.71 -20.75 4.67
N ASP A 157 0.98 -19.80 3.76
CA ASP A 157 0.56 -18.42 3.92
C ASP A 157 -0.97 -18.29 3.86
N LEU A 158 -1.62 -19.08 2.99
CA LEU A 158 -3.07 -19.09 2.87
C LEU A 158 -3.73 -19.66 4.13
N GLU A 159 -3.23 -20.78 4.65
CA GLU A 159 -3.72 -21.39 5.90
C GLU A 159 -3.58 -20.44 7.09
N ARG A 160 -2.47 -19.72 7.21
CA ARG A 160 -2.29 -18.71 8.26
C ARG A 160 -3.24 -17.53 8.16
N ALA A 161 -3.68 -17.17 6.97
CA ALA A 161 -4.57 -16.03 6.77
C ALA A 161 -6.05 -16.37 7.03
N TRP A 162 -6.45 -17.64 6.83
CA TRP A 162 -7.85 -18.07 6.85
C TRP A 162 -8.15 -19.27 7.73
N GLY A 163 -7.14 -19.87 8.38
CA GLY A 163 -7.24 -21.06 9.25
C GLY A 163 -7.61 -20.74 10.71
#